data_f10fd5f824482984e59061eff13eaa98
#
_entry.id   f10fd5f824482984e59061eff13eaa98
#
_cell.length_a   1.000
_cell.length_b   1.000
_cell.length_c   1.000
_cell.angle_alpha   90.00
_cell.angle_beta   90.00
_cell.angle_gamma   90.00
#
_symmetry.space_group_name_H-M   'P 1'
#
loop_
_entity.id
_entity.type
_entity.pdbx_description
1 polymer ?
#
loop_
_entity_poly.entity_id
_entity_poly.type
_entity_poly.pdbx_seq_one_letter_code
_entity_poly.pdbx_strand_id
1 'polypeptide(L)'
;PGWVGFQGDQQTIAKTNLAIRCADRILIEIADFEAKDFDQLFETTKSLPWNQFIPAYGKFPVKGRSIKSQLSSVPACQRSVKRAIVESLKRDHQTESLPESGATYQIEIALRDDHARLTLDTTGPSLHKRGYRTRVGEAPLKETLAAALILLSVWNPSRPFLDPFCGTGTLPIEAALIARRIAPGLNRHFAAENWPEFSADIWNQTRESFRELAAENRDALQSPLLATDIDPDALSLARYHAEKAGVKDDIHFQQKAFEDLRSKKQFGCIIANPPYGERLKESDLTQFYKSIPQVLQRLPTWSHFILTAFPRFEAVIQKSATRRRKLFNGRIECLYYQYLGPRPPQAETETAESEIAESETDAQNKQPADQKSEANDGDGETTNHSRQQAESGPTISTSGKSSVLPSSRIASPVQPVFGNISAKSSEQADLFASRLKKRSRHLRRWPSKRGITCFRLYEKDIPEIPLVVDIYRSKESGQTHLHIVEYERPHQRDVGEHAAWQDLMCRTAAKTLEVDISRIHLKSKNRQRKRTQHQKQNNRRAEVVVEEDGLALIVNLSDYVDTGLFLDHRETRKIVRGLTDGKRVLNLF
;
A
#
# COMPACT_ATOMS: atom_id res chain seq x y z
N PRO A 1 -0.98 13.32 0.32
CA PRO A 1 -1.01 12.45 1.49
C PRO A 1 0.33 11.75 1.66
N GLY A 2 0.82 11.64 2.91
CA GLY A 2 2.09 10.98 3.24
C GLY A 2 3.31 11.91 3.33
N TRP A 3 3.14 13.20 3.21
CA TRP A 3 4.17 14.21 3.42
C TRP A 3 3.69 15.22 4.46
N VAL A 4 4.61 15.62 5.34
CA VAL A 4 4.44 16.71 6.30
C VAL A 4 5.65 17.63 6.14
N GLY A 5 5.41 18.91 5.83
CA GLY A 5 6.45 19.93 5.70
C GLY A 5 6.56 20.75 6.98
N PHE A 6 7.77 21.14 7.33
CA PHE A 6 8.09 22.07 8.41
C PHE A 6 9.38 22.83 8.07
N GLN A 7 9.58 23.98 8.70
CA GLN A 7 10.82 24.74 8.58
C GLN A 7 11.78 24.35 9.68
N GLY A 8 13.07 24.40 9.40
CA GLY A 8 14.10 24.07 10.38
C GLY A 8 15.52 24.29 9.86
N ASP A 9 16.45 24.19 10.77
CA ASP A 9 17.89 24.30 10.58
C ASP A 9 18.58 22.93 10.62
N GLN A 10 19.91 22.92 10.66
CA GLN A 10 20.70 21.70 10.78
C GLN A 10 20.42 20.94 12.09
N GLN A 11 20.17 21.66 13.19
CA GLN A 11 19.82 21.04 14.48
C GLN A 11 18.46 20.34 14.38
N THR A 12 17.50 20.94 13.68
CA THR A 12 16.19 20.36 13.42
C THR A 12 16.31 19.08 12.58
N ILE A 13 17.19 19.05 11.59
CA ILE A 13 17.47 17.83 10.79
C ILE A 13 18.04 16.73 11.68
N ALA A 14 19.00 17.04 12.56
CA ALA A 14 19.55 16.07 13.50
C ALA A 14 18.48 15.54 14.46
N LYS A 15 17.72 16.44 15.12
CA LYS A 15 16.63 16.10 16.04
C LYS A 15 15.56 15.22 15.39
N THR A 16 15.12 15.57 14.18
CA THR A 16 14.05 14.84 13.50
C THR A 16 14.49 13.46 13.03
N ASN A 17 15.70 13.32 12.49
CA ASN A 17 16.26 12.02 12.14
C ASN A 17 16.40 11.10 13.36
N LEU A 18 16.82 11.64 14.51
CA LEU A 18 16.98 10.88 15.75
C LEU A 18 15.64 10.51 16.40
N ALA A 19 14.68 11.43 16.44
CA ALA A 19 13.50 11.31 17.30
C ALA A 19 12.22 10.84 16.59
N ILE A 20 12.04 11.08 15.29
CA ILE A 20 10.79 10.76 14.59
C ILE A 20 10.60 9.26 14.47
N ARG A 21 9.43 8.78 14.93
CA ARG A 21 9.12 7.35 15.06
C ARG A 21 8.34 6.80 13.89
N CYS A 22 7.48 7.60 13.26
CA CYS A 22 6.48 7.13 12.28
C CYS A 22 6.79 7.51 10.83
N ALA A 23 7.79 8.36 10.56
CA ALA A 23 8.23 8.67 9.21
C ALA A 23 9.25 7.64 8.70
N ASP A 24 9.30 7.47 7.38
CA ASP A 24 10.30 6.63 6.74
C ASP A 24 11.60 7.38 6.46
N ARG A 25 11.53 8.72 6.23
CA ARG A 25 12.67 9.59 5.87
C ARG A 25 12.46 11.02 6.30
N ILE A 26 13.56 11.72 6.51
CA ILE A 26 13.64 13.18 6.64
C ILE A 26 14.34 13.69 5.39
N LEU A 27 13.68 14.60 4.68
CA LEU A 27 14.13 15.11 3.39
C LEU A 27 14.22 16.63 3.45
N ILE A 28 15.23 17.22 2.82
CA ILE A 28 15.27 18.65 2.52
C ILE A 28 14.53 18.84 1.21
N GLU A 29 13.49 19.68 1.17
CA GLU A 29 12.83 20.07 -0.05
C GLU A 29 13.65 21.15 -0.74
N ILE A 30 14.11 20.86 -1.96
CA ILE A 30 14.89 21.78 -2.77
C ILE A 30 13.96 22.66 -3.61
N ALA A 31 12.96 22.03 -4.24
CA ALA A 31 11.95 22.72 -5.04
C ALA A 31 10.70 21.87 -5.25
N ASP A 32 9.56 22.54 -5.45
CA ASP A 32 8.30 21.96 -5.91
C ASP A 32 7.76 22.85 -7.05
N PHE A 33 7.63 22.29 -8.26
CA PHE A 33 7.27 23.06 -9.45
C PHE A 33 6.51 22.22 -10.47
N GLU A 34 5.76 22.85 -11.36
CA GLU A 34 5.07 22.17 -12.46
C GLU A 34 6.07 21.71 -13.52
N ALA A 35 5.96 20.45 -13.97
CA ALA A 35 6.78 19.89 -15.03
C ALA A 35 5.95 18.95 -15.93
N LYS A 36 5.45 19.45 -17.03
CA LYS A 36 4.67 18.71 -18.02
C LYS A 36 5.52 18.04 -19.08
N ASP A 37 6.69 18.58 -19.36
CA ASP A 37 7.65 18.08 -20.34
C ASP A 37 9.08 18.03 -19.78
N PHE A 38 9.99 17.44 -20.57
CA PHE A 38 11.39 17.28 -20.16
C PHE A 38 12.18 18.58 -20.17
N ASP A 39 11.79 19.57 -20.96
CA ASP A 39 12.48 20.86 -21.05
C ASP A 39 12.20 21.68 -19.79
N GLN A 40 10.93 21.76 -19.36
CA GLN A 40 10.57 22.37 -18.08
C GLN A 40 11.28 21.68 -16.90
N LEU A 41 11.25 20.34 -16.86
CA LEU A 41 11.94 19.59 -15.82
C LEU A 41 13.43 19.88 -15.79
N PHE A 42 14.07 19.90 -16.96
CA PHE A 42 15.51 20.12 -17.08
C PHE A 42 15.93 21.55 -16.71
N GLU A 43 15.33 22.57 -17.35
CA GLU A 43 15.73 23.96 -17.17
C GLU A 43 15.44 24.44 -15.74
N THR A 44 14.27 24.10 -15.17
CA THR A 44 13.98 24.43 -13.78
C THR A 44 14.95 23.74 -12.83
N THR A 45 15.23 22.45 -13.03
CA THR A 45 16.20 21.74 -12.18
C THR A 45 17.60 22.37 -12.28
N LYS A 46 18.02 22.77 -13.46
CA LYS A 46 19.34 23.38 -13.73
C LYS A 46 19.50 24.77 -13.10
N SER A 47 18.41 25.52 -12.96
CA SER A 47 18.42 26.87 -12.37
C SER A 47 18.53 26.87 -10.84
N LEU A 48 18.31 25.73 -10.17
CA LEU A 48 18.36 25.62 -8.71
C LEU A 48 19.80 25.73 -8.18
N PRO A 49 20.00 26.26 -6.95
CA PRO A 49 21.32 26.52 -6.37
C PRO A 49 21.95 25.25 -5.77
N TRP A 50 22.26 24.27 -6.62
CA TRP A 50 22.77 22.96 -6.19
C TRP A 50 24.12 23.03 -5.46
N ASN A 51 24.95 24.02 -5.76
CA ASN A 51 26.24 24.26 -5.12
C ASN A 51 26.12 24.60 -3.62
N GLN A 52 24.95 25.05 -3.15
CA GLN A 52 24.69 25.28 -1.71
C GLN A 52 24.47 23.97 -0.95
N PHE A 53 24.16 22.88 -1.65
CA PHE A 53 23.82 21.58 -1.05
C PHE A 53 24.85 20.50 -1.37
N ILE A 54 25.54 20.58 -2.50
CA ILE A 54 26.39 19.51 -3.02
C ILE A 54 27.76 20.09 -3.40
N PRO A 55 28.83 19.70 -2.69
CA PRO A 55 30.19 20.12 -3.06
C PRO A 55 30.64 19.48 -4.38
N ALA A 56 31.67 20.04 -5.01
CA ALA A 56 32.17 19.59 -6.30
C ALA A 56 32.55 18.10 -6.38
N TYR A 57 32.96 17.51 -5.24
CA TYR A 57 33.31 16.09 -5.12
C TYR A 57 32.17 15.22 -4.60
N GLY A 58 31.01 15.80 -4.29
CA GLY A 58 29.83 15.08 -3.75
C GLY A 58 29.31 14.04 -4.73
N LYS A 59 28.87 12.90 -4.21
CA LYS A 59 28.22 11.83 -4.98
C LYS A 59 26.70 12.00 -4.93
N PHE A 60 26.03 12.24 -6.05
CA PHE A 60 24.60 12.57 -6.06
C PHE A 60 23.77 11.65 -6.98
N PRO A 61 23.51 10.42 -6.56
CA PRO A 61 22.60 9.54 -7.28
C PRO A 61 21.15 10.08 -7.22
N VAL A 62 20.41 9.90 -8.33
CA VAL A 62 19.01 10.35 -8.44
C VAL A 62 18.08 9.15 -8.44
N LYS A 63 17.15 9.10 -7.49
CA LYS A 63 15.99 8.20 -7.47
C LYS A 63 14.76 8.93 -7.95
N GLY A 64 13.80 8.19 -8.52
CA GLY A 64 12.59 8.80 -9.04
C GLY A 64 11.35 7.95 -8.84
N ARG A 65 10.22 8.63 -8.87
CA ARG A 65 8.88 8.04 -8.99
C ARG A 65 7.97 8.98 -9.77
N SER A 66 7.04 8.42 -10.52
CA SER A 66 6.04 9.20 -11.26
C SER A 66 4.67 8.56 -11.11
N ILE A 67 3.68 9.37 -10.74
CA ILE A 67 2.30 8.96 -10.52
C ILE A 67 1.38 9.97 -11.19
N LYS A 68 0.54 9.53 -12.14
CA LYS A 68 -0.45 10.37 -12.83
C LYS A 68 0.15 11.63 -13.48
N SER A 69 1.36 11.54 -14.02
CA SER A 69 2.05 12.63 -14.70
C SER A 69 2.34 12.29 -16.15
N GLN A 70 2.43 13.33 -17.00
CA GLN A 70 2.81 13.18 -18.41
C GLN A 70 4.21 12.59 -18.54
N LEU A 71 5.12 13.03 -17.70
CA LEU A 71 6.47 12.46 -17.55
C LEU A 71 6.41 11.11 -16.81
N SER A 72 5.99 10.06 -17.51
CA SER A 72 5.78 8.73 -16.93
C SER A 72 7.03 7.85 -16.87
N SER A 73 8.05 8.13 -17.69
CA SER A 73 9.30 7.36 -17.73
C SER A 73 10.24 7.75 -16.60
N VAL A 74 10.17 7.05 -15.47
CA VAL A 74 11.04 7.29 -14.31
C VAL A 74 12.53 7.31 -14.67
N PRO A 75 13.09 6.36 -15.46
CA PRO A 75 14.49 6.41 -15.84
C PRO A 75 14.87 7.63 -16.70
N ALA A 76 13.94 8.13 -17.54
CA ALA A 76 14.18 9.33 -18.33
C ALA A 76 14.20 10.58 -17.44
N CYS A 77 13.25 10.69 -16.50
CA CYS A 77 13.21 11.77 -15.51
C CYS A 77 14.50 11.80 -14.66
N GLN A 78 14.94 10.65 -14.17
CA GLN A 78 16.19 10.54 -13.41
C GLN A 78 17.40 11.02 -14.21
N ARG A 79 17.52 10.63 -15.49
CA ARG A 79 18.62 11.09 -16.36
C ARG A 79 18.55 12.58 -16.64
N SER A 80 17.36 13.12 -16.92
CA SER A 80 17.16 14.56 -17.15
C SER A 80 17.57 15.37 -15.92
N VAL A 81 17.08 15.01 -14.74
CA VAL A 81 17.44 15.65 -13.46
C VAL A 81 18.93 15.52 -13.18
N LYS A 82 19.54 14.32 -13.33
CA LYS A 82 20.97 14.12 -13.10
C LYS A 82 21.81 15.01 -14.02
N ARG A 83 21.46 15.09 -15.33
CA ARG A 83 22.14 15.93 -16.29
C ARG A 83 22.02 17.42 -15.95
N ALA A 84 20.83 17.89 -15.60
CA ALA A 84 20.59 19.27 -15.21
C ALA A 84 21.45 19.68 -14.00
N ILE A 85 21.53 18.81 -12.99
CA ILE A 85 22.36 19.03 -11.80
C ILE A 85 23.86 19.05 -12.16
N VAL A 86 24.32 18.13 -13.02
CA VAL A 86 25.70 18.11 -13.49
C VAL A 86 26.07 19.43 -14.19
N GLU A 87 25.21 19.95 -15.08
CA GLU A 87 25.43 21.21 -15.78
C GLU A 87 25.45 22.40 -14.80
N SER A 88 24.54 22.43 -13.81
CA SER A 88 24.52 23.45 -12.77
C SER A 88 25.79 23.42 -11.91
N LEU A 89 26.16 22.26 -11.37
CA LEU A 89 27.33 22.12 -10.51
C LEU A 89 28.66 22.43 -11.25
N LYS A 90 28.79 22.05 -12.53
CA LYS A 90 29.97 22.39 -13.34
C LYS A 90 30.11 23.91 -13.52
N ARG A 91 28.98 24.57 -13.81
CA ARG A 91 28.94 26.02 -13.94
C ARG A 91 29.32 26.71 -12.63
N ASP A 92 28.67 26.31 -11.53
CA ASP A 92 28.78 27.00 -10.24
C ASP A 92 30.09 26.73 -9.52
N HIS A 93 30.67 25.53 -9.68
CA HIS A 93 32.01 25.18 -9.17
C HIS A 93 33.14 25.47 -10.15
N GLN A 94 32.86 26.01 -11.35
CA GLN A 94 33.83 26.33 -12.40
C GLN A 94 34.76 25.13 -12.71
N THR A 95 34.21 23.94 -12.87
CA THR A 95 34.94 22.68 -13.10
C THR A 95 34.44 21.94 -14.33
N GLU A 96 35.33 21.32 -15.08
CA GLU A 96 35.01 20.46 -16.21
C GLU A 96 34.59 19.04 -15.76
N SER A 97 34.93 18.66 -14.54
CA SER A 97 34.75 17.29 -14.04
C SER A 97 34.21 17.28 -12.62
N LEU A 98 33.23 16.38 -12.36
CA LEU A 98 32.71 16.11 -11.04
C LEU A 98 33.11 14.67 -10.67
N PRO A 99 34.08 14.45 -9.78
CA PRO A 99 34.66 13.13 -9.54
C PRO A 99 33.74 12.17 -8.75
N GLU A 100 32.66 12.69 -8.13
CA GLU A 100 31.71 11.92 -7.30
C GLU A 100 32.41 10.96 -6.31
N SER A 101 33.50 11.40 -5.70
CA SER A 101 34.34 10.59 -4.77
C SER A 101 34.00 10.80 -3.29
N GLY A 102 33.22 11.82 -2.97
CA GLY A 102 32.89 12.22 -1.61
C GLY A 102 31.63 11.58 -1.02
N ALA A 103 31.05 12.26 -0.03
CA ALA A 103 29.81 11.85 0.62
C ALA A 103 28.65 11.74 -0.35
N THR A 104 27.67 10.89 0.00
CA THR A 104 26.50 10.65 -0.85
C THR A 104 25.36 11.59 -0.51
N TYR A 105 24.89 12.36 -1.48
CA TYR A 105 23.73 13.25 -1.47
C TYR A 105 22.63 12.64 -2.33
N GLN A 106 21.83 11.77 -1.74
CA GLN A 106 20.77 11.07 -2.48
C GLN A 106 19.63 12.03 -2.83
N ILE A 107 19.43 12.28 -4.12
CA ILE A 107 18.33 13.11 -4.62
C ILE A 107 17.14 12.23 -4.97
N GLU A 108 15.92 12.70 -4.67
CA GLU A 108 14.68 12.08 -5.12
C GLU A 108 13.87 13.07 -5.95
N ILE A 109 13.47 12.65 -7.18
CA ILE A 109 12.46 13.31 -7.99
C ILE A 109 11.13 12.58 -7.84
N ALA A 110 10.13 13.26 -7.31
CA ALA A 110 8.78 12.75 -7.18
C ALA A 110 7.83 13.54 -8.08
N LEU A 111 7.40 12.94 -9.17
CA LEU A 111 6.38 13.50 -10.06
C LEU A 111 5.00 13.02 -9.63
N ARG A 112 4.07 13.96 -9.46
CA ARG A 112 2.68 13.65 -9.14
C ARG A 112 1.74 14.70 -9.71
N ASP A 113 0.77 14.25 -10.52
CA ASP A 113 -0.22 15.13 -11.15
C ASP A 113 0.47 16.32 -11.87
N ASP A 114 1.58 16.05 -12.60
CA ASP A 114 2.46 16.97 -13.32
C ASP A 114 3.26 17.97 -12.46
N HIS A 115 3.27 17.81 -11.13
CA HIS A 115 4.16 18.53 -10.21
C HIS A 115 5.41 17.70 -9.90
N ALA A 116 6.57 18.31 -10.06
CA ALA A 116 7.88 17.76 -9.77
C ALA A 116 8.38 18.29 -8.44
N ARG A 117 8.59 17.39 -7.46
CA ARG A 117 9.23 17.72 -6.20
C ARG A 117 10.62 17.13 -6.17
N LEU A 118 11.63 17.98 -5.96
CA LEU A 118 13.02 17.62 -5.79
C LEU A 118 13.40 17.69 -4.31
N THR A 119 13.94 16.60 -3.80
CA THR A 119 14.33 16.50 -2.38
C THR A 119 15.70 15.86 -2.23
N LEU A 120 16.37 16.19 -1.12
CA LEU A 120 17.65 15.64 -0.71
C LEU A 120 17.46 14.78 0.55
N ASP A 121 17.87 13.51 0.51
CA ASP A 121 17.67 12.54 1.58
C ASP A 121 18.76 12.67 2.66
N THR A 122 18.37 13.20 3.83
CA THR A 122 19.25 13.33 5.00
C THR A 122 19.40 12.04 5.79
N THR A 123 18.47 11.10 5.61
CA THR A 123 18.33 9.89 6.42
C THR A 123 19.26 8.76 5.97
N GLY A 124 19.38 8.52 4.65
CA GLY A 124 20.06 7.34 4.12
C GLY A 124 19.23 6.07 4.21
N PRO A 125 19.64 5.01 4.94
CA PRO A 125 18.78 3.86 5.21
C PRO A 125 17.49 4.30 5.93
N SER A 126 16.32 3.82 5.48
CA SER A 126 15.01 4.23 6.01
C SER A 126 14.91 4.16 7.54
N LEU A 127 14.18 5.09 8.18
CA LEU A 127 14.06 5.23 9.63
C LEU A 127 13.51 3.99 10.35
N HIS A 128 12.73 3.13 9.67
CA HIS A 128 12.31 1.87 10.29
C HIS A 128 13.49 0.98 10.68
N LYS A 129 14.65 1.09 10.02
CA LYS A 129 15.88 0.38 10.40
C LYS A 129 16.50 1.06 11.63
N ARG A 130 15.98 0.77 12.83
CA ARG A 130 16.42 1.36 14.11
C ARG A 130 17.83 0.95 14.54
N GLY A 131 18.35 -0.15 14.00
CA GLY A 131 19.65 -0.72 14.36
C GLY A 131 19.58 -1.92 15.30
N TYR A 132 18.50 -2.11 16.06
CA TYR A 132 18.39 -3.25 16.98
C TYR A 132 18.05 -4.59 16.29
N ARG A 133 17.43 -4.56 15.11
CA ARG A 133 17.10 -5.78 14.36
C ARG A 133 18.24 -6.18 13.43
N THR A 134 19.20 -6.92 13.94
CA THR A 134 20.37 -7.42 13.19
C THR A 134 20.14 -8.82 12.63
N ARG A 135 19.22 -9.60 13.19
CA ARG A 135 18.81 -10.91 12.71
C ARG A 135 17.41 -10.83 12.11
N VAL A 136 17.22 -11.41 10.94
CA VAL A 136 15.97 -11.28 10.16
C VAL A 136 15.12 -12.53 10.38
N GLY A 137 13.90 -12.31 10.94
CA GLY A 137 12.82 -13.30 10.92
C GLY A 137 11.92 -13.11 9.68
N GLU A 138 10.95 -13.99 9.49
CA GLU A 138 9.99 -13.88 8.37
C GLU A 138 9.12 -12.62 8.49
N ALA A 139 9.18 -11.76 7.46
CA ALA A 139 8.31 -10.59 7.21
C ALA A 139 7.78 -9.85 8.46
N PRO A 140 8.64 -9.31 9.32
CA PRO A 140 8.22 -8.65 10.55
C PRO A 140 7.49 -7.32 10.26
N LEU A 141 6.66 -6.87 11.22
CA LEU A 141 6.06 -5.54 11.21
C LEU A 141 7.18 -4.48 11.15
N LYS A 142 7.01 -3.43 10.31
CA LYS A 142 7.96 -2.31 10.30
C LYS A 142 7.91 -1.57 11.64
N GLU A 143 9.06 -1.19 12.14
CA GLU A 143 9.21 -0.46 13.41
C GLU A 143 8.46 0.88 13.38
N THR A 144 8.46 1.60 12.24
CA THR A 144 7.70 2.85 12.07
C THR A 144 6.18 2.61 12.15
N LEU A 145 5.71 1.48 11.65
CA LEU A 145 4.29 1.11 11.76
C LEU A 145 3.95 0.67 13.19
N ALA A 146 4.82 -0.12 13.84
CA ALA A 146 4.62 -0.51 15.24
C ALA A 146 4.51 0.71 16.17
N ALA A 147 5.43 1.67 16.04
CA ALA A 147 5.37 2.93 16.77
C ALA A 147 4.05 3.69 16.49
N ALA A 148 3.62 3.75 15.24
CA ALA A 148 2.35 4.39 14.88
C ALA A 148 1.13 3.70 15.52
N LEU A 149 1.10 2.36 15.59
CA LEU A 149 0.01 1.63 16.25
C LEU A 149 -0.08 1.97 17.73
N ILE A 150 1.08 2.08 18.40
CA ILE A 150 1.13 2.43 19.83
C ILE A 150 0.66 3.87 20.04
N LEU A 151 1.16 4.83 19.26
CA LEU A 151 0.78 6.25 19.35
C LEU A 151 -0.67 6.54 18.95
N LEU A 152 -1.28 5.69 18.11
CA LEU A 152 -2.70 5.77 17.73
C LEU A 152 -3.62 5.07 18.73
N SER A 153 -3.07 4.37 19.71
CA SER A 153 -3.82 3.73 20.81
C SER A 153 -4.05 4.71 21.97
N VAL A 154 -4.74 4.26 23.00
CA VAL A 154 -4.89 4.97 24.29
C VAL A 154 -3.90 4.48 25.34
N TRP A 155 -2.90 3.71 24.94
CA TRP A 155 -1.88 3.24 25.85
C TRP A 155 -0.90 4.38 26.22
N ASN A 156 -0.52 4.37 27.46
CA ASN A 156 0.57 5.21 28.02
C ASN A 156 1.33 4.38 29.07
N PRO A 157 2.51 4.82 29.56
CA PRO A 157 3.34 4.04 30.49
C PRO A 157 2.69 3.65 31.81
N SER A 158 1.64 4.35 32.24
CA SER A 158 0.91 4.03 33.48
C SER A 158 -0.09 2.87 33.30
N ARG A 159 -0.41 2.48 32.06
CA ARG A 159 -1.36 1.42 31.73
C ARG A 159 -0.67 0.11 31.43
N PRO A 160 -1.18 -1.04 31.89
CA PRO A 160 -0.67 -2.35 31.48
C PRO A 160 -0.71 -2.51 29.95
N PHE A 161 0.38 -3.02 29.40
CA PHE A 161 0.53 -3.33 27.97
C PHE A 161 0.58 -4.83 27.76
N LEU A 162 -0.03 -5.31 26.66
CA LEU A 162 0.06 -6.70 26.24
C LEU A 162 0.08 -6.80 24.71
N ASP A 163 1.10 -7.44 24.15
CA ASP A 163 1.11 -7.96 22.79
C ASP A 163 1.06 -9.49 22.81
N PRO A 164 -0.08 -10.11 22.45
CA PRO A 164 -0.23 -11.56 22.50
C PRO A 164 0.28 -12.30 21.26
N PHE A 165 0.82 -11.60 20.28
CA PHE A 165 1.39 -12.14 19.04
C PHE A 165 2.68 -11.42 18.71
N CYS A 166 3.58 -11.33 19.70
CA CYS A 166 4.73 -10.43 19.65
C CYS A 166 5.75 -10.82 18.60
N GLY A 167 5.77 -12.07 18.13
CA GLY A 167 6.74 -12.54 17.17
C GLY A 167 8.18 -12.21 17.62
N THR A 168 8.91 -11.47 16.79
CA THR A 168 10.28 -11.01 17.10
C THR A 168 10.34 -9.73 17.94
N GLY A 169 9.24 -9.35 18.61
CA GLY A 169 9.21 -8.32 19.66
C GLY A 169 9.05 -6.87 19.17
N THR A 170 8.64 -6.60 17.93
CA THR A 170 8.64 -5.22 17.39
C THR A 170 7.73 -4.27 18.17
N LEU A 171 6.47 -4.66 18.44
CA LEU A 171 5.52 -3.82 19.19
C LEU A 171 5.98 -3.55 20.63
N PRO A 172 6.32 -4.56 21.46
CA PRO A 172 6.75 -4.29 22.82
C PRO A 172 8.08 -3.51 22.90
N ILE A 173 9.01 -3.71 21.97
CA ILE A 173 10.26 -2.92 21.92
C ILE A 173 9.94 -1.45 21.61
N GLU A 174 9.13 -1.14 20.60
CA GLU A 174 8.76 0.24 20.29
C GLU A 174 7.95 0.87 21.44
N ALA A 175 7.11 0.10 22.16
CA ALA A 175 6.41 0.57 23.35
C ALA A 175 7.39 0.96 24.48
N ALA A 176 8.39 0.12 24.77
CA ALA A 176 9.43 0.42 25.74
C ALA A 176 10.26 1.67 25.35
N LEU A 177 10.66 1.77 24.08
CA LEU A 177 11.37 2.96 23.55
C LEU A 177 10.52 4.23 23.67
N ILE A 178 9.19 4.15 23.49
CA ILE A 178 8.27 5.28 23.67
C ILE A 178 8.16 5.65 25.15
N ALA A 179 7.92 4.68 26.03
CA ALA A 179 7.78 4.90 27.47
C ALA A 179 9.01 5.59 28.06
N ARG A 180 10.19 5.07 27.75
CA ARG A 180 11.48 5.58 28.23
C ARG A 180 11.99 6.80 27.46
N ARG A 181 11.23 7.35 26.53
CA ARG A 181 11.63 8.46 25.65
C ARG A 181 12.97 8.25 24.93
N ILE A 182 13.38 6.99 24.73
CA ILE A 182 14.59 6.65 23.97
C ILE A 182 14.35 7.00 22.51
N ALA A 183 15.17 7.90 21.96
CA ALA A 183 15.06 8.30 20.55
C ALA A 183 15.42 7.11 19.64
N PRO A 184 14.57 6.76 18.65
CA PRO A 184 14.73 5.53 17.85
C PRO A 184 15.95 5.54 16.94
N GLY A 185 16.56 6.70 16.71
CA GLY A 185 17.75 6.89 15.89
C GLY A 185 19.09 6.83 16.63
N LEU A 186 19.11 6.65 17.96
CA LEU A 186 20.35 6.72 18.76
C LEU A 186 21.42 5.71 18.33
N ASN A 187 21.01 4.51 17.92
CA ASN A 187 21.91 3.39 17.61
C ASN A 187 22.14 3.21 16.11
N ARG A 188 22.08 4.30 15.34
CA ARG A 188 22.31 4.26 13.88
C ARG A 188 22.96 5.55 13.38
N HIS A 189 23.50 5.52 12.16
CA HIS A 189 24.01 6.68 11.44
C HIS A 189 23.04 7.14 10.34
N PHE A 190 23.17 8.41 9.96
CA PHE A 190 22.37 9.06 8.95
C PHE A 190 23.26 9.59 7.81
N ALA A 191 22.69 9.75 6.62
CA ALA A 191 23.45 10.23 5.46
C ALA A 191 24.06 11.62 5.71
N ALA A 192 23.29 12.53 6.30
CA ALA A 192 23.72 13.90 6.57
C ALA A 192 24.83 14.01 7.62
N GLU A 193 25.08 12.99 8.43
CA GLU A 193 26.25 12.99 9.34
C GLU A 193 27.60 13.00 8.61
N ASN A 194 27.61 12.53 7.35
CA ASN A 194 28.81 12.48 6.53
C ASN A 194 28.96 13.70 5.61
N TRP A 195 28.04 14.68 5.69
CA TRP A 195 28.13 15.88 4.85
C TRP A 195 28.99 16.93 5.53
N PRO A 196 30.04 17.45 4.85
CA PRO A 196 30.95 18.43 5.46
C PRO A 196 30.28 19.72 5.93
N GLU A 197 29.13 20.06 5.35
CA GLU A 197 28.34 21.25 5.69
C GLU A 197 27.63 21.10 7.04
N PHE A 198 27.53 19.87 7.57
CA PHE A 198 26.88 19.58 8.86
C PHE A 198 27.93 19.33 9.95
N SER A 199 27.94 20.17 10.97
CA SER A 199 28.84 19.99 12.11
C SER A 199 28.56 18.67 12.85
N ALA A 200 29.62 17.89 13.06
CA ALA A 200 29.55 16.68 13.89
C ALA A 200 29.11 16.99 15.33
N ASP A 201 29.41 18.19 15.84
CA ASP A 201 29.02 18.60 17.19
C ASP A 201 27.53 18.73 17.35
N ILE A 202 26.79 19.18 16.32
CA ILE A 202 25.32 19.23 16.34
C ILE A 202 24.73 17.81 16.55
N TRP A 203 25.26 16.81 15.86
CA TRP A 203 24.81 15.43 15.99
C TRP A 203 25.17 14.86 17.36
N ASN A 204 26.39 15.12 17.86
CA ASN A 204 26.85 14.62 19.14
C ASN A 204 26.04 15.23 20.30
N GLN A 205 25.87 16.54 20.32
CA GLN A 205 25.07 17.25 21.32
C GLN A 205 23.60 16.79 21.31
N THR A 206 23.03 16.62 20.11
CA THR A 206 21.65 16.16 19.98
C THR A 206 21.50 14.70 20.48
N ARG A 207 22.47 13.83 20.22
CA ARG A 207 22.45 12.45 20.75
C ARG A 207 22.56 12.47 22.27
N GLU A 208 23.43 13.31 22.85
CA GLU A 208 23.60 13.38 24.28
C GLU A 208 22.33 13.87 24.98
N SER A 209 21.69 14.94 24.49
CA SER A 209 20.41 15.41 25.04
C SER A 209 19.32 14.32 25.02
N PHE A 210 19.27 13.46 24.00
CA PHE A 210 18.33 12.32 23.98
C PHE A 210 18.75 11.17 24.91
N ARG A 211 20.04 10.98 25.21
CA ARG A 211 20.49 10.01 26.22
C ARG A 211 20.13 10.47 27.62
N GLU A 212 20.33 11.76 27.93
CA GLU A 212 19.91 12.38 29.18
C GLU A 212 18.40 12.22 29.39
N LEU A 213 17.59 12.58 28.37
CA LEU A 213 16.14 12.40 28.41
C LEU A 213 15.72 10.93 28.63
N ALA A 214 16.42 9.99 28.04
CA ALA A 214 16.16 8.57 28.24
C ALA A 214 16.58 8.09 29.65
N ALA A 215 17.63 8.66 30.24
CA ALA A 215 18.08 8.37 31.60
C ALA A 215 17.07 8.88 32.63
N GLU A 216 16.56 10.12 32.48
CA GLU A 216 15.51 10.70 33.33
C GLU A 216 14.21 9.85 33.31
N ASN A 217 13.92 9.18 32.22
CA ASN A 217 12.71 8.35 32.05
C ASN A 217 12.98 6.87 32.24
N ARG A 218 14.04 6.48 32.96
CA ARG A 218 14.41 5.06 33.16
C ARG A 218 13.29 4.27 33.82
N ASP A 219 12.62 4.85 34.80
CA ASP A 219 11.58 4.21 35.61
C ASP A 219 10.15 4.64 35.20
N ALA A 220 9.97 5.08 33.94
CA ALA A 220 8.69 5.57 33.45
C ALA A 220 7.59 4.48 33.40
N LEU A 221 7.96 3.19 33.32
CA LEU A 221 7.03 2.07 33.28
C LEU A 221 6.64 1.64 34.71
N GLN A 222 5.37 1.76 35.05
CA GLN A 222 4.85 1.26 36.34
C GLN A 222 4.87 -0.27 36.46
N SER A 223 4.98 -0.97 35.35
CA SER A 223 5.11 -2.43 35.29
C SER A 223 5.70 -2.86 33.96
N PRO A 224 6.44 -4.00 33.91
CA PRO A 224 6.95 -4.52 32.66
C PRO A 224 5.84 -4.72 31.62
N LEU A 225 6.19 -4.45 30.37
CA LEU A 225 5.33 -4.73 29.20
C LEU A 225 5.24 -6.25 29.02
N LEU A 226 4.06 -6.78 28.84
CA LEU A 226 3.88 -8.20 28.62
C LEU A 226 3.83 -8.49 27.11
N ALA A 227 4.65 -9.45 26.69
CA ALA A 227 4.73 -9.90 25.30
C ALA A 227 4.67 -11.44 25.26
N THR A 228 3.70 -11.98 24.53
CA THR A 228 3.57 -13.44 24.43
C THR A 228 3.53 -13.88 22.97
N ASP A 229 4.04 -15.08 22.74
CA ASP A 229 3.93 -15.78 21.47
C ASP A 229 3.92 -17.29 21.73
N ILE A 230 3.42 -18.08 20.81
CA ILE A 230 3.43 -19.52 20.87
C ILE A 230 4.79 -20.08 20.41
N ASP A 231 5.49 -19.35 19.55
CA ASP A 231 6.77 -19.74 18.94
C ASP A 231 7.96 -19.37 19.86
N PRO A 232 8.68 -20.37 20.43
CA PRO A 232 9.83 -20.11 21.29
C PRO A 232 11.03 -19.51 20.53
N ASP A 233 11.19 -19.81 19.24
CA ASP A 233 12.28 -19.28 18.42
C ASP A 233 12.07 -17.78 18.14
N ALA A 234 10.83 -17.38 17.86
CA ALA A 234 10.46 -15.98 17.74
C ALA A 234 10.72 -15.21 19.04
N LEU A 235 10.38 -15.80 20.20
CA LEU A 235 10.65 -15.21 21.52
C LEU A 235 12.14 -15.11 21.84
N SER A 236 12.96 -16.08 21.40
CA SER A 236 14.43 -16.00 21.52
C SER A 236 14.98 -14.79 20.74
N LEU A 237 14.51 -14.59 19.50
CA LEU A 237 14.85 -13.42 18.70
C LEU A 237 14.33 -12.12 19.33
N ALA A 238 13.12 -12.12 19.91
CA ALA A 238 12.54 -10.95 20.56
C ALA A 238 13.40 -10.50 21.76
N ARG A 239 13.85 -11.41 22.61
CA ARG A 239 14.76 -11.12 23.72
C ARG A 239 16.08 -10.54 23.23
N TYR A 240 16.66 -11.12 22.19
CA TYR A 240 17.90 -10.63 21.57
C TYR A 240 17.71 -9.20 21.01
N HIS A 241 16.60 -8.92 20.31
CA HIS A 241 16.32 -7.60 19.77
C HIS A 241 16.07 -6.57 20.88
N ALA A 242 15.36 -6.95 21.96
CA ALA A 242 15.13 -6.08 23.13
C ALA A 242 16.44 -5.73 23.84
N GLU A 243 17.37 -6.69 23.94
CA GLU A 243 18.72 -6.45 24.48
C GLU A 243 19.50 -5.46 23.60
N LYS A 244 19.48 -5.63 22.28
CA LYS A 244 20.12 -4.70 21.33
C LYS A 244 19.49 -3.31 21.33
N ALA A 245 18.19 -3.21 21.64
CA ALA A 245 17.48 -1.96 21.79
C ALA A 245 17.71 -1.29 23.18
N GLY A 246 18.31 -1.99 24.14
CA GLY A 246 18.55 -1.51 25.50
C GLY A 246 17.29 -1.47 26.38
N VAL A 247 16.29 -2.32 26.08
CA VAL A 247 14.97 -2.34 26.77
C VAL A 247 14.56 -3.77 27.20
N LYS A 248 15.52 -4.66 27.38
CA LYS A 248 15.27 -6.06 27.75
C LYS A 248 14.53 -6.17 29.10
N ASP A 249 14.93 -5.37 30.06
CA ASP A 249 14.39 -5.41 31.41
C ASP A 249 12.99 -4.77 31.52
N ASP A 250 12.61 -3.98 30.52
CA ASP A 250 11.29 -3.35 30.42
C ASP A 250 10.20 -4.31 29.91
N ILE A 251 10.58 -5.49 29.38
CA ILE A 251 9.66 -6.38 28.68
C ILE A 251 9.72 -7.80 29.25
N HIS A 252 8.57 -8.31 29.67
CA HIS A 252 8.42 -9.70 30.07
C HIS A 252 7.95 -10.57 28.90
N PHE A 253 8.85 -11.37 28.33
CA PHE A 253 8.55 -12.30 27.25
C PHE A 253 8.16 -13.68 27.79
N GLN A 254 6.99 -14.18 27.43
CA GLN A 254 6.47 -15.48 27.89
C GLN A 254 5.97 -16.30 26.70
N GLN A 255 6.34 -17.59 26.64
CA GLN A 255 5.71 -18.53 25.71
C GLN A 255 4.32 -18.86 26.22
N LYS A 256 3.28 -18.47 25.47
CA LYS A 256 1.88 -18.64 25.86
C LYS A 256 0.98 -18.58 24.65
N ALA A 257 0.02 -19.51 24.58
CA ALA A 257 -1.03 -19.46 23.59
C ALA A 257 -2.02 -18.30 23.88
N PHE A 258 -2.58 -17.72 22.83
CA PHE A 258 -3.54 -16.62 22.95
C PHE A 258 -4.79 -17.03 23.75
N GLU A 259 -5.25 -18.25 23.58
CA GLU A 259 -6.40 -18.82 24.25
C GLU A 259 -6.26 -18.88 25.77
N ASP A 260 -5.01 -18.93 26.26
CA ASP A 260 -4.69 -19.01 27.70
C ASP A 260 -4.50 -17.64 28.36
N LEU A 261 -4.73 -16.56 27.62
CA LEU A 261 -4.57 -15.20 28.14
C LEU A 261 -5.53 -14.92 29.29
N ARG A 262 -4.95 -14.45 30.39
CA ARG A 262 -5.67 -13.96 31.59
C ARG A 262 -4.82 -12.89 32.26
N SER A 263 -5.45 -11.89 32.83
CA SER A 263 -4.79 -10.86 33.63
C SER A 263 -5.64 -10.46 34.81
N LYS A 264 -5.00 -10.24 35.97
CA LYS A 264 -5.63 -9.62 37.15
C LYS A 264 -5.55 -8.09 37.08
N LYS A 265 -4.69 -7.53 36.20
CA LYS A 265 -4.54 -6.09 35.99
C LYS A 265 -5.76 -5.54 35.26
N GLN A 266 -6.12 -4.29 35.56
CA GLN A 266 -7.28 -3.62 34.98
C GLN A 266 -6.84 -2.46 34.08
N PHE A 267 -7.74 -2.00 33.21
CA PHE A 267 -7.58 -0.84 32.33
C PHE A 267 -6.35 -0.91 31.41
N GLY A 268 -5.86 -2.10 31.09
CA GLY A 268 -4.73 -2.31 30.19
C GLY A 268 -5.08 -2.09 28.72
N CYS A 269 -4.07 -2.21 27.88
CA CYS A 269 -4.19 -2.16 26.43
C CYS A 269 -3.58 -3.41 25.79
N ILE A 270 -4.36 -4.11 24.95
CA ILE A 270 -3.82 -5.06 23.99
C ILE A 270 -3.55 -4.29 22.69
N ILE A 271 -2.30 -4.36 22.21
CA ILE A 271 -1.93 -3.86 20.87
C ILE A 271 -1.33 -5.02 20.11
N ALA A 272 -2.01 -5.47 19.07
CA ALA A 272 -1.75 -6.76 18.47
C ALA A 272 -1.71 -6.71 16.94
N ASN A 273 -0.81 -7.51 16.36
CA ASN A 273 -0.74 -7.80 14.95
C ASN A 273 -0.85 -9.33 14.75
N PRO A 274 -2.05 -9.92 14.92
CA PRO A 274 -2.24 -11.36 14.78
C PRO A 274 -1.89 -11.85 13.37
N PRO A 275 -1.65 -13.16 13.18
CA PRO A 275 -1.36 -13.71 11.86
C PRO A 275 -2.52 -13.45 10.89
N TYR A 276 -2.18 -13.04 9.64
CA TYR A 276 -3.12 -12.87 8.53
C TYR A 276 -2.42 -13.21 7.21
N GLY A 277 -3.23 -13.45 6.15
CA GLY A 277 -2.71 -13.82 4.83
C GLY A 277 -2.22 -15.27 4.76
N GLU A 278 -1.11 -15.52 4.07
CA GLU A 278 -0.61 -16.86 3.70
C GLU A 278 0.02 -17.66 4.86
N ARG A 279 0.03 -17.16 6.09
CA ARG A 279 0.71 -17.81 7.23
C ARG A 279 -0.04 -19.01 7.80
N LEU A 280 -1.34 -19.05 7.64
CA LEU A 280 -2.21 -20.15 8.08
C LEU A 280 -3.19 -20.48 6.95
N LYS A 281 -3.75 -21.70 6.96
CA LYS A 281 -4.86 -22.05 6.05
C LYS A 281 -6.09 -21.20 6.38
N GLU A 282 -6.89 -20.85 5.39
CA GLU A 282 -8.06 -19.95 5.57
C GLU A 282 -9.06 -20.47 6.61
N SER A 283 -9.25 -21.80 6.68
CA SER A 283 -10.07 -22.47 7.70
C SER A 283 -9.54 -22.19 9.11
N ASP A 284 -8.24 -22.37 9.32
CA ASP A 284 -7.57 -22.24 10.61
C ASP A 284 -7.56 -20.78 11.08
N LEU A 285 -7.34 -19.86 10.14
CA LEU A 285 -7.46 -18.41 10.38
C LEU A 285 -8.87 -18.03 10.84
N THR A 286 -9.90 -18.51 10.15
CA THR A 286 -11.29 -18.19 10.50
C THR A 286 -11.65 -18.75 11.89
N GLN A 287 -11.22 -19.96 12.22
CA GLN A 287 -11.43 -20.53 13.55
C GLN A 287 -10.70 -19.76 14.63
N PHE A 288 -9.42 -19.38 14.38
CA PHE A 288 -8.64 -18.54 15.26
C PHE A 288 -9.33 -17.19 15.53
N TYR A 289 -9.78 -16.48 14.49
CA TYR A 289 -10.45 -15.19 14.67
C TYR A 289 -11.80 -15.32 15.42
N LYS A 290 -12.52 -16.44 15.29
CA LYS A 290 -13.72 -16.73 16.07
C LYS A 290 -13.44 -16.94 17.56
N SER A 291 -12.23 -17.34 17.97
CA SER A 291 -11.85 -17.51 19.37
C SER A 291 -11.54 -16.17 20.08
N ILE A 292 -11.21 -15.10 19.32
CA ILE A 292 -10.80 -13.81 19.87
C ILE A 292 -11.82 -13.23 20.86
N PRO A 293 -13.14 -13.17 20.59
CA PRO A 293 -14.10 -12.61 21.53
C PRO A 293 -14.09 -13.28 22.91
N GLN A 294 -13.98 -14.61 22.94
CA GLN A 294 -13.98 -15.39 24.19
C GLN A 294 -12.78 -15.05 25.08
N VAL A 295 -11.62 -14.78 24.46
CA VAL A 295 -10.41 -14.38 25.19
C VAL A 295 -10.52 -12.93 25.66
N LEU A 296 -10.96 -12.01 24.80
CA LEU A 296 -11.09 -10.59 25.14
C LEU A 296 -12.16 -10.31 26.20
N GLN A 297 -13.22 -11.12 26.26
CA GLN A 297 -14.24 -11.03 27.31
C GLN A 297 -13.69 -11.28 28.72
N ARG A 298 -12.56 -11.99 28.86
CA ARG A 298 -11.88 -12.19 30.15
C ARG A 298 -11.15 -10.92 30.63
N LEU A 299 -11.05 -9.89 29.79
CA LEU A 299 -10.37 -8.62 30.03
C LEU A 299 -11.33 -7.44 29.82
N PRO A 300 -12.45 -7.36 30.58
CA PRO A 300 -13.57 -6.46 30.27
C PRO A 300 -13.22 -4.97 30.39
N THR A 301 -12.21 -4.62 31.19
CA THR A 301 -11.76 -3.23 31.38
C THR A 301 -10.64 -2.81 30.42
N TRP A 302 -10.16 -3.73 29.59
CA TRP A 302 -9.07 -3.48 28.66
C TRP A 302 -9.54 -2.85 27.37
N SER A 303 -8.70 -2.02 26.77
CA SER A 303 -8.85 -1.54 25.38
C SER A 303 -8.08 -2.47 24.44
N HIS A 304 -8.66 -2.75 23.27
CA HIS A 304 -8.08 -3.70 22.31
C HIS A 304 -7.85 -3.03 20.97
N PHE A 305 -6.62 -3.13 20.49
CA PHE A 305 -6.13 -2.52 19.26
C PHE A 305 -5.55 -3.61 18.36
N ILE A 306 -6.20 -3.91 17.24
CA ILE A 306 -5.88 -5.07 16.41
C ILE A 306 -5.63 -4.61 14.97
N LEU A 307 -4.41 -4.80 14.47
CA LEU A 307 -4.05 -4.59 13.07
C LEU A 307 -4.23 -5.90 12.30
N THR A 308 -5.09 -5.92 11.30
CA THR A 308 -5.24 -7.11 10.46
C THR A 308 -5.67 -6.78 9.03
N ALA A 309 -5.25 -7.62 8.09
CA ALA A 309 -5.77 -7.64 6.72
C ALA A 309 -6.86 -8.70 6.53
N PHE A 310 -7.31 -9.38 7.62
CA PHE A 310 -8.33 -10.40 7.53
C PHE A 310 -9.68 -9.78 7.13
N PRO A 311 -10.27 -10.23 6.01
CA PRO A 311 -11.53 -9.69 5.53
C PRO A 311 -12.67 -10.05 6.51
N ARG A 312 -13.66 -9.13 6.63
CA ARG A 312 -14.83 -9.33 7.51
C ARG A 312 -14.49 -9.57 8.99
N PHE A 313 -13.34 -9.07 9.47
CA PHE A 313 -12.91 -9.26 10.86
C PHE A 313 -14.03 -9.00 11.88
N GLU A 314 -14.73 -7.87 11.80
CA GLU A 314 -15.81 -7.51 12.71
C GLU A 314 -17.02 -8.45 12.64
N ALA A 315 -17.34 -8.94 11.45
CA ALA A 315 -18.43 -9.91 11.26
C ALA A 315 -18.08 -11.26 11.92
N VAL A 316 -16.82 -11.68 11.82
CA VAL A 316 -16.34 -12.93 12.42
C VAL A 316 -16.30 -12.85 13.95
N ILE A 317 -15.83 -11.72 14.51
CA ILE A 317 -15.79 -11.52 15.97
C ILE A 317 -17.11 -11.00 16.55
N GLN A 318 -18.13 -10.73 15.71
CA GLN A 318 -19.47 -10.27 16.09
C GLN A 318 -19.45 -8.99 16.94
N LYS A 319 -18.48 -8.10 16.72
CA LYS A 319 -18.34 -6.83 17.43
C LYS A 319 -17.83 -5.73 16.53
N SER A 320 -18.55 -4.62 16.46
CA SER A 320 -18.12 -3.41 15.75
C SER A 320 -17.05 -2.66 16.54
N ALA A 321 -16.02 -2.16 15.84
CA ALA A 321 -14.97 -1.36 16.45
C ALA A 321 -15.45 0.08 16.72
N THR A 322 -14.97 0.67 17.81
CA THR A 322 -15.20 2.07 18.16
C THR A 322 -14.63 3.00 17.09
N ARG A 323 -13.45 2.66 16.57
CA ARG A 323 -12.76 3.39 15.47
C ARG A 323 -12.07 2.39 14.55
N ARG A 324 -11.92 2.76 13.28
CA ARG A 324 -11.16 2.00 12.27
C ARG A 324 -10.21 2.94 11.56
N ARG A 325 -8.97 2.49 11.34
CA ARG A 325 -7.98 3.24 10.56
C ARG A 325 -7.39 2.35 9.48
N LYS A 326 -7.41 2.82 8.24
CA LYS A 326 -6.76 2.16 7.12
C LYS A 326 -5.27 2.45 7.16
N LEU A 327 -4.45 1.40 7.24
CA LEU A 327 -3.00 1.45 7.28
C LEU A 327 -2.42 0.45 6.27
N PHE A 328 -1.11 0.53 6.03
CA PHE A 328 -0.43 -0.35 5.10
C PHE A 328 0.77 -1.03 5.77
N ASN A 329 0.79 -2.35 5.81
CA ASN A 329 1.98 -3.12 6.16
C ASN A 329 2.72 -3.51 4.88
N GLY A 330 3.70 -2.71 4.48
CA GLY A 330 4.32 -2.81 3.17
C GLY A 330 3.32 -2.50 2.05
N ARG A 331 2.96 -3.50 1.25
CA ARG A 331 1.94 -3.38 0.18
C ARG A 331 0.57 -3.91 0.59
N ILE A 332 0.47 -4.50 1.77
CA ILE A 332 -0.76 -5.10 2.27
C ILE A 332 -1.59 -4.02 2.94
N GLU A 333 -2.81 -3.82 2.44
CA GLU A 333 -3.79 -2.98 3.09
C GLU A 333 -4.32 -3.68 4.34
N CYS A 334 -4.26 -3.00 5.49
CA CYS A 334 -4.72 -3.48 6.77
C CYS A 334 -5.70 -2.48 7.39
N LEU A 335 -6.60 -2.97 8.23
CA LEU A 335 -7.42 -2.14 9.09
C LEU A 335 -6.93 -2.27 10.54
N TYR A 336 -6.77 -1.13 11.19
CA TYR A 336 -6.48 -1.05 12.61
C TYR A 336 -7.78 -0.81 13.36
N TYR A 337 -8.30 -1.87 13.95
CA TYR A 337 -9.54 -1.86 14.71
C TYR A 337 -9.26 -1.47 16.15
N GLN A 338 -10.01 -0.49 16.65
CA GLN A 338 -9.87 0.05 18.01
C GLN A 338 -11.16 -0.19 18.80
N TYR A 339 -11.06 -0.96 19.85
CA TYR A 339 -12.15 -1.26 20.81
C TYR A 339 -11.78 -0.62 22.14
N LEU A 340 -12.39 0.53 22.45
CA LEU A 340 -12.09 1.25 23.67
C LEU A 340 -12.82 0.61 24.84
N GLY A 341 -12.07 0.27 25.89
CA GLY A 341 -12.59 -0.12 27.20
C GLY A 341 -12.95 1.12 28.04
N PRO A 342 -13.48 0.92 29.27
CA PRO A 342 -13.80 2.00 30.19
C PRO A 342 -12.53 2.78 30.54
N ARG A 343 -12.69 4.09 30.83
CA ARG A 343 -11.59 4.91 31.33
C ARG A 343 -11.19 4.45 32.73
N PRO A 344 -9.89 4.47 33.10
CA PRO A 344 -9.47 4.29 34.47
C PRO A 344 -10.18 5.32 35.38
N PRO A 345 -10.51 4.98 36.63
CA PRO A 345 -10.95 5.99 37.60
C PRO A 345 -9.88 7.08 37.68
N GLN A 346 -10.26 8.33 37.51
CA GLN A 346 -9.34 9.45 37.67
C GLN A 346 -8.99 9.55 39.17
N ALA A 347 -7.69 9.59 39.49
CA ALA A 347 -7.25 10.26 40.70
C ALA A 347 -7.63 11.76 40.54
N GLU A 348 -8.35 12.32 41.49
CA GLU A 348 -8.98 13.65 41.43
C GLU A 348 -7.97 14.81 41.40
N THR A 349 -7.13 14.90 40.40
CA THR A 349 -6.28 16.07 40.13
C THR A 349 -5.79 16.00 38.68
N GLU A 350 -6.46 16.70 37.78
CA GLU A 350 -5.94 17.16 36.46
C GLU A 350 -7.02 17.28 35.37
N THR A 351 -8.20 17.85 35.71
CA THR A 351 -9.29 18.04 34.74
C THR A 351 -9.40 19.45 34.16
N ALA A 352 -8.41 20.34 34.33
CA ALA A 352 -8.52 21.71 33.85
C ALA A 352 -7.82 21.99 32.49
N GLU A 353 -6.89 21.15 32.04
CA GLU A 353 -6.09 21.47 30.85
C GLU A 353 -6.44 20.68 29.58
N SER A 354 -7.22 19.58 29.67
CA SER A 354 -7.59 18.80 28.48
C SER A 354 -8.89 19.24 27.80
N GLU A 355 -9.77 19.95 28.50
CA GLU A 355 -11.01 20.49 27.92
C GLU A 355 -10.77 21.76 27.09
N ILE A 356 -9.67 22.49 27.37
CA ILE A 356 -9.30 23.68 26.60
C ILE A 356 -8.68 23.31 25.24
N ALA A 357 -7.97 22.20 25.16
CA ALA A 357 -7.33 21.75 23.90
C ALA A 357 -8.32 21.12 22.89
N GLU A 358 -9.44 20.54 23.35
CA GLU A 358 -10.48 20.02 22.44
C GLU A 358 -11.42 21.12 21.93
N SER A 359 -11.57 22.25 22.66
CA SER A 359 -12.41 23.38 22.24
C SER A 359 -11.72 24.31 21.23
N GLU A 360 -10.39 24.36 21.20
CA GLU A 360 -9.64 25.18 20.24
C GLU A 360 -9.45 24.52 18.87
N THR A 361 -9.55 23.20 18.77
CA THR A 361 -9.46 22.47 17.48
C THR A 361 -10.78 22.48 16.68
N ASP A 362 -11.91 22.65 17.34
CA ASP A 362 -13.21 22.76 16.65
C ASP A 362 -13.55 24.20 16.18
N ALA A 363 -12.85 25.20 16.73
CA ALA A 363 -13.06 26.60 16.39
C ALA A 363 -12.30 27.07 15.13
N GLN A 364 -11.27 26.34 14.70
CA GLN A 364 -10.45 26.72 13.54
C GLN A 364 -10.93 26.18 12.18
N ASN A 365 -12.03 25.42 12.15
CA ASN A 365 -12.53 24.83 10.91
C ASN A 365 -13.84 25.44 10.38
N LYS A 366 -14.18 26.65 10.82
CA LYS A 366 -15.28 27.45 10.23
C LYS A 366 -14.73 28.75 9.71
N GLN A 367 -14.34 28.78 8.43
CA GLN A 367 -14.16 30.04 7.70
C GLN A 367 -15.53 30.57 7.25
N PRO A 368 -15.78 31.89 7.38
CA PRO A 368 -17.03 32.49 6.97
C PRO A 368 -17.04 32.77 5.46
N ALA A 369 -18.10 32.36 4.80
CA ALA A 369 -18.42 32.81 3.46
C ALA A 369 -18.96 34.26 3.48
N ASP A 370 -18.45 35.06 2.58
CA ASP A 370 -18.68 36.46 2.36
C ASP A 370 -20.14 36.88 2.33
N GLN A 371 -20.41 37.95 3.07
CA GLN A 371 -21.58 38.82 2.90
C GLN A 371 -21.44 39.66 1.62
N LYS A 372 -22.42 39.62 0.77
CA LYS A 372 -22.81 40.80 -0.05
C LYS A 372 -24.28 41.03 0.10
N SER A 373 -24.53 42.21 0.64
CA SER A 373 -25.79 42.93 0.72
C SER A 373 -26.40 43.21 -0.67
N GLU A 374 -27.69 43.12 -0.80
CA GLU A 374 -28.50 44.30 -1.19
C GLU A 374 -30.00 43.99 -1.13
N ALA A 375 -30.70 45.01 -0.76
CA ALA A 375 -32.06 45.18 -0.34
C ALA A 375 -33.13 44.93 -1.44
N ASN A 376 -34.28 44.61 -1.07
CA ASN A 376 -35.51 45.37 -1.06
C ASN A 376 -36.77 44.62 -1.52
N ASP A 377 -37.77 44.77 -0.68
CA ASP A 377 -39.21 44.95 -0.89
C ASP A 377 -40.10 43.84 -1.49
N GLY A 378 -41.10 43.54 -0.69
CA GLY A 378 -42.47 43.54 -1.19
C GLY A 378 -43.34 42.31 -0.88
N ASP A 379 -44.12 42.45 0.19
CA ASP A 379 -45.52 42.05 0.38
C ASP A 379 -46.10 40.72 -0.13
N GLY A 380 -46.80 40.08 0.79
CA GLY A 380 -48.13 39.56 0.44
C GLY A 380 -48.46 38.13 0.89
N GLU A 381 -49.06 38.08 2.09
CA GLU A 381 -50.26 37.32 2.48
C GLU A 381 -50.41 35.81 2.21
N THR A 382 -50.49 35.09 3.34
CA THR A 382 -51.60 34.20 3.81
C THR A 382 -52.07 33.03 2.93
N THR A 383 -52.10 31.84 3.43
CA THR A 383 -53.14 31.15 4.23
C THR A 383 -52.92 29.64 4.30
N ASN A 384 -52.98 29.14 5.50
CA ASN A 384 -53.61 27.93 6.08
C ASN A 384 -54.19 26.83 5.16
N HIS A 385 -53.89 25.57 5.47
CA HIS A 385 -54.74 24.55 6.12
C HIS A 385 -54.16 23.16 5.95
N SER A 386 -53.82 22.48 7.02
CA SER A 386 -54.60 21.50 7.83
C SER A 386 -54.76 20.08 7.25
N ARG A 387 -54.19 19.12 8.03
CA ARG A 387 -54.81 17.83 8.50
C ARG A 387 -55.28 16.81 7.45
N GLN A 388 -54.94 15.54 7.54
CA GLN A 388 -55.24 14.43 8.52
C GLN A 388 -54.69 13.14 7.93
N GLN A 389 -53.96 12.30 8.66
CA GLN A 389 -54.34 11.07 9.35
C GLN A 389 -55.20 10.03 8.57
N ALA A 390 -54.68 8.79 8.47
CA ALA A 390 -55.17 7.52 9.02
C ALA A 390 -54.53 6.32 8.27
N GLU A 391 -53.81 5.49 8.94
CA GLU A 391 -54.11 4.13 9.51
C GLU A 391 -54.81 3.13 8.56
N SER A 392 -54.18 1.97 8.34
CA SER A 392 -54.48 0.62 8.85
C SER A 392 -54.03 -0.49 7.90
N GLY A 393 -53.34 -1.49 8.46
CA GLY A 393 -53.13 -2.81 7.83
C GLY A 393 -54.30 -3.76 8.20
N PRO A 394 -54.15 -5.10 8.28
CA PRO A 394 -53.56 -6.07 7.34
C PRO A 394 -54.61 -7.14 6.93
N THR A 395 -54.32 -8.11 6.05
CA THR A 395 -54.73 -9.53 6.28
C THR A 395 -54.37 -10.49 5.13
N ILE A 396 -54.11 -11.69 5.56
CA ILE A 396 -53.75 -12.98 5.00
C ILE A 396 -54.93 -13.62 4.21
N SER A 397 -54.62 -14.46 3.18
CA SER A 397 -55.03 -15.86 3.03
C SER A 397 -54.80 -16.38 1.59
N THR A 398 -54.00 -17.37 1.44
CA THR A 398 -54.18 -18.83 1.24
C THR A 398 -54.93 -19.31 -0.01
N SER A 399 -54.25 -20.25 -0.66
CA SER A 399 -54.73 -21.46 -1.34
C SER A 399 -55.12 -21.42 -2.81
N GLY A 400 -54.49 -22.29 -3.59
CA GLY A 400 -55.14 -23.38 -4.25
C GLY A 400 -54.66 -23.73 -5.65
N LYS A 401 -53.90 -24.78 -5.74
CA LYS A 401 -53.80 -25.89 -6.75
C LYS A 401 -54.42 -25.72 -8.16
N SER A 402 -53.66 -26.06 -9.16
CA SER A 402 -53.72 -27.28 -9.98
C SER A 402 -53.68 -27.07 -11.50
N SER A 403 -52.67 -27.67 -12.13
CA SER A 403 -52.63 -28.54 -13.30
C SER A 403 -52.86 -28.00 -14.72
N VAL A 404 -51.97 -28.49 -15.54
CA VAL A 404 -52.07 -29.03 -16.94
C VAL A 404 -51.24 -28.29 -17.99
N LEU A 405 -50.20 -28.96 -18.50
CA LEU A 405 -49.43 -28.81 -19.76
C LEU A 405 -50.34 -29.04 -20.97
N PRO A 406 -49.95 -28.68 -22.27
CA PRO A 406 -48.68 -28.99 -22.86
C PRO A 406 -48.08 -28.01 -23.93
N SER A 407 -46.77 -28.15 -24.09
CA SER A 407 -45.95 -28.12 -25.32
C SER A 407 -46.05 -27.00 -26.37
N SER A 408 -44.97 -26.28 -26.55
CA SER A 408 -44.30 -26.12 -27.83
C SER A 408 -42.85 -25.68 -27.67
N ARG A 409 -41.94 -26.39 -28.29
CA ARG A 409 -40.49 -26.21 -28.26
C ARG A 409 -40.11 -24.94 -29.01
N ILE A 410 -39.48 -23.98 -28.32
CA ILE A 410 -38.56 -23.02 -28.90
C ILE A 410 -37.31 -23.07 -28.03
N ALA A 411 -36.15 -23.28 -28.64
CA ALA A 411 -34.86 -23.47 -27.99
C ALA A 411 -34.55 -22.27 -27.07
N SER A 412 -34.54 -22.51 -25.79
CA SER A 412 -34.05 -21.58 -24.78
C SER A 412 -32.53 -21.54 -24.79
N PRO A 413 -31.90 -20.36 -24.57
CA PRO A 413 -30.46 -20.29 -24.41
C PRO A 413 -30.07 -21.06 -23.15
N VAL A 414 -29.02 -21.86 -23.26
CA VAL A 414 -28.43 -22.66 -22.19
C VAL A 414 -28.09 -21.74 -21.01
N GLN A 415 -28.84 -21.90 -19.90
CA GLN A 415 -28.49 -21.28 -18.65
C GLN A 415 -27.22 -21.95 -18.09
N PRO A 416 -26.28 -21.18 -17.53
CA PRO A 416 -25.11 -21.76 -16.87
C PRO A 416 -25.54 -22.54 -15.63
N VAL A 417 -25.01 -23.74 -15.48
CA VAL A 417 -25.43 -24.73 -14.47
C VAL A 417 -25.00 -24.36 -13.04
N PHE A 418 -24.16 -23.34 -12.86
CA PHE A 418 -23.67 -22.92 -11.53
C PHE A 418 -23.49 -21.39 -11.44
N GLY A 419 -24.07 -20.80 -10.39
CA GLY A 419 -23.80 -19.43 -9.92
C GLY A 419 -24.73 -18.35 -10.49
N ASN A 420 -25.47 -17.65 -9.63
CA ASN A 420 -26.22 -16.45 -9.99
C ASN A 420 -25.26 -15.28 -10.24
N ILE A 421 -25.36 -14.65 -11.41
CA ILE A 421 -24.64 -13.41 -11.73
C ILE A 421 -25.25 -12.29 -10.88
N SER A 422 -24.46 -11.71 -9.97
CA SER A 422 -24.91 -10.57 -9.16
C SER A 422 -25.05 -9.31 -10.03
N ALA A 423 -25.96 -8.39 -9.63
CA ALA A 423 -26.12 -7.09 -10.29
C ALA A 423 -24.77 -6.34 -10.41
N LYS A 424 -23.94 -6.45 -9.39
CA LYS A 424 -22.57 -5.88 -9.37
C LYS A 424 -21.64 -6.50 -10.43
N SER A 425 -21.78 -7.79 -10.71
CA SER A 425 -20.99 -8.45 -11.78
C SER A 425 -21.39 -7.98 -13.17
N SER A 426 -22.69 -7.72 -13.38
CA SER A 426 -23.20 -7.14 -14.63
C SER A 426 -22.70 -5.72 -14.85
N GLU A 427 -22.74 -4.87 -13.82
CA GLU A 427 -22.20 -3.51 -13.85
C GLU A 427 -20.70 -3.50 -14.18
N GLN A 428 -19.93 -4.41 -13.57
CA GLN A 428 -18.51 -4.58 -13.88
C GLN A 428 -18.28 -4.98 -15.34
N ALA A 429 -19.12 -5.85 -15.91
CA ALA A 429 -19.04 -6.25 -17.31
C ALA A 429 -19.28 -5.06 -18.26
N ASP A 430 -20.24 -4.19 -17.96
CA ASP A 430 -20.53 -2.99 -18.75
C ASP A 430 -19.38 -1.97 -18.69
N LEU A 431 -18.81 -1.74 -17.52
CA LEU A 431 -17.63 -0.91 -17.34
C LEU A 431 -16.43 -1.46 -18.12
N PHE A 432 -16.23 -2.78 -18.05
CA PHE A 432 -15.17 -3.46 -18.77
C PHE A 432 -15.33 -3.35 -20.28
N ALA A 433 -16.55 -3.60 -20.81
CA ALA A 433 -16.87 -3.43 -22.23
C ALA A 433 -16.58 -2.01 -22.71
N SER A 434 -17.05 -1.01 -21.98
CA SER A 434 -16.83 0.41 -22.29
C SER A 434 -15.34 0.76 -22.34
N ARG A 435 -14.56 0.24 -21.38
CA ARG A 435 -13.11 0.46 -21.32
C ARG A 435 -12.37 -0.24 -22.45
N LEU A 436 -12.68 -1.51 -22.74
CA LEU A 436 -12.10 -2.25 -23.86
C LEU A 436 -12.38 -1.55 -25.20
N LYS A 437 -13.62 -1.11 -25.43
CA LYS A 437 -14.02 -0.38 -26.64
C LYS A 437 -13.25 0.94 -26.81
N LYS A 438 -13.08 1.70 -25.73
CA LYS A 438 -12.29 2.94 -25.73
C LYS A 438 -10.83 2.67 -26.06
N ARG A 439 -10.21 1.67 -25.42
CA ARG A 439 -8.80 1.28 -25.63
C ARG A 439 -8.56 0.73 -27.03
N SER A 440 -9.46 -0.12 -27.53
CA SER A 440 -9.37 -0.68 -28.90
C SER A 440 -9.40 0.43 -29.96
N ARG A 441 -10.30 1.42 -29.82
CA ARG A 441 -10.35 2.58 -30.74
C ARG A 441 -9.06 3.39 -30.68
N HIS A 442 -8.53 3.64 -29.49
CA HIS A 442 -7.30 4.44 -29.29
C HIS A 442 -6.09 3.72 -29.91
N LEU A 443 -5.96 2.41 -29.72
CA LEU A 443 -4.82 1.63 -30.18
C LEU A 443 -4.95 1.13 -31.64
N ARG A 444 -6.10 1.34 -32.31
CA ARG A 444 -6.40 0.78 -33.63
C ARG A 444 -5.34 1.08 -34.70
N ARG A 445 -4.80 2.30 -34.72
CA ARG A 445 -3.86 2.77 -35.75
C ARG A 445 -2.40 2.47 -35.44
N TRP A 446 -2.06 2.33 -34.18
CA TRP A 446 -0.67 2.19 -33.74
C TRP A 446 -0.04 0.84 -34.11
N PRO A 447 -0.67 -0.32 -33.85
CA PRO A 447 -0.12 -1.61 -34.25
C PRO A 447 -0.01 -1.75 -35.78
N SER A 448 -1.07 -1.36 -36.50
CA SER A 448 -1.14 -1.50 -37.97
C SER A 448 -0.05 -0.69 -38.68
N LYS A 449 0.26 0.53 -38.20
CA LYS A 449 1.33 1.36 -38.77
C LYS A 449 2.75 0.82 -38.55
N ARG A 450 2.92 -0.07 -37.58
CA ARG A 450 4.22 -0.66 -37.19
C ARG A 450 4.33 -2.15 -37.47
N GLY A 451 3.39 -2.74 -38.19
CA GLY A 451 3.40 -4.19 -38.44
C GLY A 451 3.36 -5.05 -37.19
N ILE A 452 2.71 -4.56 -36.12
CA ILE A 452 2.64 -5.24 -34.82
C ILE A 452 1.36 -6.05 -34.75
N THR A 453 1.47 -7.38 -34.54
CA THR A 453 0.33 -8.29 -34.45
C THR A 453 0.01 -8.74 -33.02
N CYS A 454 0.82 -8.34 -32.03
CA CYS A 454 0.64 -8.68 -30.62
C CYS A 454 0.89 -7.48 -29.70
N PHE A 455 -0.06 -7.16 -28.81
CA PHE A 455 0.06 -6.03 -27.89
C PHE A 455 -0.92 -6.11 -26.73
N ARG A 456 -0.62 -5.40 -25.63
CA ARG A 456 -1.49 -5.27 -24.47
C ARG A 456 -2.58 -4.25 -24.72
N LEU A 457 -3.85 -4.68 -24.56
CA LEU A 457 -5.01 -3.82 -24.73
C LEU A 457 -5.51 -3.24 -23.40
N TYR A 458 -5.52 -4.04 -22.33
CA TYR A 458 -6.05 -3.68 -21.03
C TYR A 458 -5.12 -4.17 -19.91
N GLU A 459 -4.85 -3.33 -18.90
CA GLU A 459 -3.96 -3.67 -17.79
C GLU A 459 -4.52 -3.14 -16.47
N LYS A 460 -5.51 -3.86 -15.91
CA LYS A 460 -6.07 -3.51 -14.60
C LYS A 460 -6.51 -2.03 -14.49
N ASP A 461 -6.97 -1.46 -15.60
CA ASP A 461 -7.37 -0.04 -15.70
C ASP A 461 -8.54 0.30 -14.75
N ILE A 462 -9.34 -0.69 -14.36
CA ILE A 462 -10.42 -0.59 -13.39
C ILE A 462 -10.02 -1.43 -12.17
N PRO A 463 -9.90 -0.84 -10.96
CA PRO A 463 -9.41 -1.54 -9.77
C PRO A 463 -10.21 -2.79 -9.41
N GLU A 464 -11.52 -2.81 -9.67
CA GLU A 464 -12.44 -3.91 -9.37
C GLU A 464 -12.35 -5.05 -10.38
N ILE A 465 -11.65 -4.83 -11.51
CA ILE A 465 -11.50 -5.80 -12.61
C ILE A 465 -10.02 -6.08 -12.82
N PRO A 466 -9.41 -6.97 -12.01
CA PRO A 466 -7.98 -7.23 -12.01
C PRO A 466 -7.51 -8.10 -13.16
N LEU A 467 -7.99 -7.81 -14.38
CA LEU A 467 -7.66 -8.51 -15.60
C LEU A 467 -6.56 -7.80 -16.39
N VAL A 468 -5.79 -8.56 -17.13
CA VAL A 468 -4.92 -8.11 -18.22
C VAL A 468 -5.42 -8.76 -19.49
N VAL A 469 -5.57 -7.99 -20.56
CA VAL A 469 -6.00 -8.52 -21.88
C VAL A 469 -4.93 -8.19 -22.89
N ASP A 470 -4.28 -9.23 -23.41
CA ASP A 470 -3.30 -9.16 -24.48
C ASP A 470 -3.91 -9.72 -25.78
N ILE A 471 -3.65 -9.03 -26.89
CA ILE A 471 -4.10 -9.42 -28.24
C ILE A 471 -2.94 -10.10 -28.94
N TYR A 472 -3.22 -11.24 -29.58
CA TYR A 472 -2.31 -11.97 -30.43
C TYR A 472 -3.02 -12.28 -31.77
N ARG A 473 -2.55 -11.69 -32.85
CA ARG A 473 -3.09 -11.97 -34.21
C ARG A 473 -2.16 -12.93 -34.92
N SER A 474 -2.71 -14.08 -35.30
CA SER A 474 -1.97 -15.10 -36.07
C SER A 474 -1.50 -14.55 -37.40
N LYS A 475 -0.22 -14.75 -37.71
CA LYS A 475 0.36 -14.43 -39.03
C LYS A 475 -0.22 -15.30 -40.14
N GLU A 476 -0.48 -16.55 -39.84
CA GLU A 476 -0.93 -17.56 -40.81
C GLU A 476 -2.42 -17.42 -41.12
N SER A 477 -3.27 -17.40 -40.10
CA SER A 477 -4.73 -17.39 -40.27
C SER A 477 -5.34 -15.99 -40.27
N GLY A 478 -4.60 -14.96 -39.87
CA GLY A 478 -5.10 -13.60 -39.66
C GLY A 478 -6.08 -13.49 -38.49
N GLN A 479 -6.35 -14.59 -37.78
CA GLN A 479 -7.31 -14.62 -36.66
C GLN A 479 -6.75 -13.99 -35.39
N THR A 480 -7.62 -13.33 -34.65
CA THR A 480 -7.26 -12.69 -33.36
C THR A 480 -7.56 -13.64 -32.20
N HIS A 481 -6.61 -13.80 -31.31
CA HIS A 481 -6.72 -14.51 -30.07
C HIS A 481 -6.60 -13.52 -28.91
N LEU A 482 -7.33 -13.72 -27.82
CA LEU A 482 -7.21 -12.96 -26.59
C LEU A 482 -6.59 -13.84 -25.51
N HIS A 483 -5.52 -13.37 -24.91
CA HIS A 483 -4.95 -13.96 -23.71
C HIS A 483 -5.36 -13.07 -22.53
N ILE A 484 -6.22 -13.60 -21.68
CA ILE A 484 -6.76 -12.90 -20.50
C ILE A 484 -6.10 -13.49 -19.27
N VAL A 485 -5.41 -12.67 -18.51
CA VAL A 485 -4.78 -13.07 -17.25
C VAL A 485 -5.51 -12.39 -16.11
N GLU A 486 -6.08 -13.17 -15.21
CA GLU A 486 -6.58 -12.68 -13.94
C GLU A 486 -5.47 -12.66 -12.90
N TYR A 487 -5.29 -11.53 -12.24
CA TYR A 487 -4.44 -11.41 -11.05
C TYR A 487 -5.31 -11.62 -9.82
N GLU A 488 -5.18 -12.77 -9.21
CA GLU A 488 -5.94 -13.06 -7.99
C GLU A 488 -5.78 -11.96 -6.95
N ARG A 489 -6.91 -11.43 -6.52
CA ARG A 489 -7.06 -10.55 -5.36
C ARG A 489 -8.05 -11.18 -4.41
N PRO A 490 -7.93 -10.95 -3.11
CA PRO A 490 -8.99 -11.34 -2.17
C PRO A 490 -10.31 -10.74 -2.64
N HIS A 491 -11.28 -11.57 -2.95
CA HIS A 491 -12.63 -11.17 -3.34
C HIS A 491 -13.66 -11.87 -2.46
N GLN A 492 -14.88 -11.33 -2.46
CA GLN A 492 -15.97 -11.83 -1.63
C GLN A 492 -16.86 -12.88 -2.34
N ARG A 493 -16.49 -13.28 -3.57
CA ARG A 493 -17.24 -14.26 -4.34
C ARG A 493 -16.91 -15.66 -3.85
N ASP A 494 -17.90 -16.53 -3.78
CA ASP A 494 -17.64 -17.96 -3.67
C ASP A 494 -17.04 -18.53 -4.97
N VAL A 495 -16.63 -19.80 -4.95
CA VAL A 495 -15.95 -20.43 -6.10
C VAL A 495 -16.86 -20.44 -7.33
N GLY A 496 -18.16 -20.69 -7.16
CA GLY A 496 -19.15 -20.74 -8.24
C GLY A 496 -19.44 -19.34 -8.81
N GLU A 497 -19.64 -18.35 -7.94
CA GLU A 497 -19.82 -16.95 -8.34
C GLU A 497 -18.58 -16.41 -9.05
N HIS A 498 -17.40 -16.84 -8.62
CA HIS A 498 -16.14 -16.41 -9.24
C HIS A 498 -15.98 -16.98 -10.65
N ALA A 499 -16.27 -18.26 -10.84
CA ALA A 499 -16.25 -18.90 -12.15
C ALA A 499 -17.28 -18.28 -13.12
N ALA A 500 -18.49 -17.97 -12.63
CA ALA A 500 -19.52 -17.27 -13.40
C ALA A 500 -19.08 -15.83 -13.78
N TRP A 501 -18.39 -15.13 -12.89
CA TRP A 501 -17.83 -13.81 -13.19
C TRP A 501 -16.72 -13.89 -14.23
N GLN A 502 -15.82 -14.86 -14.14
CA GLN A 502 -14.76 -15.08 -15.14
C GLN A 502 -15.36 -15.35 -16.52
N ASP A 503 -16.36 -16.22 -16.60
CA ASP A 503 -17.07 -16.52 -17.87
C ASP A 503 -17.75 -15.26 -18.43
N LEU A 504 -18.43 -14.48 -17.58
CA LEU A 504 -19.04 -13.21 -17.95
C LEU A 504 -18.01 -12.22 -18.53
N MET A 505 -16.84 -12.06 -17.89
CA MET A 505 -15.79 -11.18 -18.37
C MET A 505 -15.21 -11.66 -19.71
N CYS A 506 -14.99 -12.96 -19.88
CA CYS A 506 -14.54 -13.55 -21.15
C CYS A 506 -15.56 -13.32 -22.27
N ARG A 507 -16.84 -13.57 -22.05
CA ARG A 507 -17.91 -13.31 -23.03
C ARG A 507 -18.02 -11.81 -23.35
N THR A 508 -17.86 -10.96 -22.36
CA THR A 508 -17.86 -9.51 -22.54
C THR A 508 -16.70 -9.05 -23.43
N ALA A 509 -15.49 -9.58 -23.19
CA ALA A 509 -14.33 -9.30 -24.03
C ALA A 509 -14.53 -9.83 -25.46
N ALA A 510 -15.03 -11.07 -25.62
CA ALA A 510 -15.36 -11.69 -26.89
C ALA A 510 -16.29 -10.81 -27.72
N LYS A 511 -17.44 -10.44 -27.13
CA LYS A 511 -18.47 -9.62 -27.78
C LYS A 511 -17.95 -8.22 -28.12
N THR A 512 -17.20 -7.60 -27.21
CA THR A 512 -16.73 -6.20 -27.38
C THR A 512 -15.64 -6.08 -28.45
N LEU A 513 -14.80 -7.09 -28.59
CA LEU A 513 -13.66 -7.10 -29.51
C LEU A 513 -13.91 -7.93 -30.76
N GLU A 514 -15.13 -8.47 -30.92
CA GLU A 514 -15.56 -9.28 -32.08
C GLU A 514 -14.65 -10.50 -32.30
N VAL A 515 -14.26 -11.15 -31.19
CA VAL A 515 -13.43 -12.36 -31.19
C VAL A 515 -14.27 -13.57 -30.79
N ASP A 516 -14.12 -14.68 -31.48
CA ASP A 516 -14.82 -15.92 -31.13
C ASP A 516 -14.40 -16.41 -29.75
N ILE A 517 -15.34 -16.88 -28.94
CA ILE A 517 -15.10 -17.31 -27.55
C ILE A 517 -14.09 -18.47 -27.47
N SER A 518 -14.01 -19.31 -28.48
CA SER A 518 -13.03 -20.42 -28.57
C SER A 518 -11.57 -19.93 -28.66
N ARG A 519 -11.37 -18.68 -29.03
CA ARG A 519 -10.05 -18.04 -29.15
C ARG A 519 -9.69 -17.17 -27.94
N ILE A 520 -10.42 -17.33 -26.84
CA ILE A 520 -10.10 -16.70 -25.57
C ILE A 520 -9.39 -17.68 -24.65
N HIS A 521 -8.22 -17.30 -24.18
CA HIS A 521 -7.37 -18.08 -23.31
C HIS A 521 -7.30 -17.39 -21.94
N LEU A 522 -8.13 -17.85 -21.00
CA LEU A 522 -8.14 -17.34 -19.63
C LEU A 522 -7.09 -18.07 -18.78
N LYS A 523 -6.31 -17.31 -18.05
CA LYS A 523 -5.32 -17.76 -17.05
C LYS A 523 -5.53 -17.07 -15.73
N SER A 524 -5.36 -17.78 -14.63
CA SER A 524 -5.31 -17.19 -13.29
C SER A 524 -3.87 -17.18 -12.81
N LYS A 525 -3.36 -16.00 -12.46
CA LYS A 525 -2.01 -15.82 -11.94
C LYS A 525 -2.08 -15.68 -10.43
N ASN A 526 -1.82 -16.80 -9.74
CA ASN A 526 -1.63 -16.83 -8.30
C ASN A 526 -0.31 -16.17 -7.93
N ARG A 527 -0.30 -15.43 -6.82
CA ARG A 527 0.87 -14.74 -6.27
C ARG A 527 1.83 -15.72 -5.59
N GLN A 528 2.10 -16.86 -6.20
CA GLN A 528 3.02 -17.85 -5.65
C GLN A 528 4.49 -17.50 -5.90
N ARG A 529 5.30 -17.74 -4.87
CA ARG A 529 6.76 -17.47 -4.83
C ARG A 529 7.54 -18.37 -5.79
N LYS A 530 8.33 -17.74 -6.65
CA LYS A 530 9.65 -18.08 -7.20
C LYS A 530 9.95 -19.44 -7.88
N ARG A 531 9.07 -20.43 -8.08
CA ARG A 531 9.44 -21.66 -8.82
C ARG A 531 8.40 -22.25 -9.76
N THR A 532 7.21 -21.69 -9.85
CA THR A 532 6.10 -22.26 -10.64
C THR A 532 5.86 -21.59 -11.99
N GLN A 533 6.63 -20.56 -12.34
CA GLN A 533 6.46 -19.77 -13.57
C GLN A 533 6.65 -20.60 -14.85
N HIS A 534 7.43 -21.68 -14.77
CA HIS A 534 7.70 -22.62 -15.89
C HIS A 534 6.94 -23.94 -15.75
N GLN A 535 6.04 -24.09 -14.79
CA GLN A 535 5.23 -25.31 -14.69
C GLN A 535 4.13 -25.32 -15.75
N LYS A 536 4.07 -26.42 -16.47
CA LYS A 536 3.04 -26.65 -17.47
C LYS A 536 1.68 -26.82 -16.81
N GLN A 537 0.73 -25.94 -17.10
CA GLN A 537 -0.61 -25.94 -16.52
C GLN A 537 -1.63 -26.73 -17.36
N ASN A 538 -1.36 -26.91 -18.65
CA ASN A 538 -2.28 -27.55 -19.58
C ASN A 538 -1.50 -28.24 -20.72
N ASN A 539 -2.16 -29.15 -21.47
CA ASN A 539 -1.59 -29.86 -22.60
C ASN A 539 -2.31 -29.52 -23.93
N ARG A 540 -3.02 -28.40 -24.01
CA ARG A 540 -3.84 -28.05 -25.18
C ARG A 540 -3.04 -27.57 -26.40
N ARG A 541 -1.77 -27.21 -26.24
CA ARG A 541 -0.83 -26.75 -27.28
C ARG A 541 -1.42 -25.67 -28.20
N ALA A 542 -2.07 -24.64 -27.62
CA ALA A 542 -2.54 -23.50 -28.41
C ALA A 542 -1.34 -22.59 -28.76
N GLU A 543 -0.60 -23.01 -29.78
CA GLU A 543 0.53 -22.26 -30.31
C GLU A 543 0.05 -21.35 -31.45
N VAL A 544 0.50 -20.10 -31.45
CA VAL A 544 0.15 -19.11 -32.48
C VAL A 544 1.43 -18.43 -32.94
N VAL A 545 1.62 -18.37 -34.27
CA VAL A 545 2.72 -17.59 -34.85
C VAL A 545 2.26 -16.15 -35.00
N VAL A 546 2.97 -15.23 -34.31
CA VAL A 546 2.75 -13.78 -34.38
C VAL A 546 3.90 -13.09 -35.07
N GLU A 547 3.68 -11.87 -35.56
CA GLU A 547 4.70 -11.06 -36.21
C GLU A 547 5.03 -9.79 -35.43
N GLU A 548 6.32 -9.53 -35.28
CA GLU A 548 6.83 -8.31 -34.67
C GLU A 548 8.07 -7.83 -35.43
N ASP A 549 8.01 -6.63 -36.03
CA ASP A 549 9.10 -6.04 -36.82
C ASP A 549 9.67 -7.01 -37.89
N GLY A 550 8.81 -7.79 -38.55
CA GLY A 550 9.19 -8.80 -39.57
C GLY A 550 9.74 -10.12 -39.00
N LEU A 551 9.79 -10.29 -37.68
CA LEU A 551 10.12 -11.56 -37.03
C LEU A 551 8.85 -12.39 -36.79
N ALA A 552 8.89 -13.66 -37.15
CA ALA A 552 7.87 -14.63 -36.78
C ALA A 552 8.23 -15.24 -35.42
N LEU A 553 7.33 -15.10 -34.44
CA LEU A 553 7.53 -15.57 -33.09
C LEU A 553 6.41 -16.53 -32.70
N ILE A 554 6.76 -17.69 -32.16
CA ILE A 554 5.78 -18.68 -31.68
C ILE A 554 5.44 -18.31 -30.22
N VAL A 555 4.15 -18.15 -29.92
CA VAL A 555 3.62 -17.93 -28.59
C VAL A 555 2.71 -19.08 -28.17
N ASN A 556 2.80 -19.52 -26.93
CA ASN A 556 1.92 -20.55 -26.39
C ASN A 556 0.88 -19.89 -25.47
N LEU A 557 -0.39 -19.93 -25.87
CA LEU A 557 -1.48 -19.26 -25.19
C LEU A 557 -2.17 -20.14 -24.13
N SER A 558 -1.88 -21.46 -24.08
CA SER A 558 -2.63 -22.39 -23.23
C SER A 558 -1.83 -23.09 -22.14
N ASP A 559 -0.59 -23.46 -22.40
CA ASP A 559 0.09 -24.46 -21.57
C ASP A 559 0.84 -23.88 -20.38
N TYR A 560 1.32 -22.64 -20.49
CA TYR A 560 2.11 -21.96 -19.45
C TYR A 560 1.42 -20.68 -18.99
N VAL A 561 1.77 -20.18 -17.80
CA VAL A 561 1.23 -18.90 -17.31
C VAL A 561 1.63 -17.74 -18.23
N ASP A 562 2.89 -17.73 -18.66
CA ASP A 562 3.41 -16.74 -19.60
C ASP A 562 3.39 -17.30 -21.02
N THR A 563 3.17 -16.45 -22.01
CA THR A 563 3.06 -16.84 -23.42
C THR A 563 4.41 -17.11 -24.10
N GLY A 564 5.53 -16.90 -23.36
CA GLY A 564 6.89 -16.96 -23.89
C GLY A 564 7.33 -15.67 -24.59
N LEU A 565 6.44 -14.71 -24.83
CA LEU A 565 6.73 -13.43 -25.45
C LEU A 565 6.38 -12.26 -24.51
N PHE A 566 7.40 -11.58 -24.00
CA PHE A 566 7.25 -10.38 -23.18
C PHE A 566 7.02 -9.16 -24.08
N LEU A 567 5.78 -8.64 -24.07
CA LEU A 567 5.36 -7.54 -24.96
C LEU A 567 6.05 -6.21 -24.67
N ASP A 568 6.54 -6.00 -23.46
CA ASP A 568 7.29 -4.82 -23.00
C ASP A 568 8.75 -4.83 -23.44
N HIS A 569 9.32 -5.98 -23.86
CA HIS A 569 10.70 -6.10 -24.32
C HIS A 569 10.86 -5.95 -25.85
N ARG A 570 9.85 -5.43 -26.54
CA ARG A 570 9.89 -5.26 -28.01
C ARG A 570 11.06 -4.43 -28.51
N GLU A 571 11.26 -3.25 -27.93
CA GLU A 571 12.38 -2.37 -28.31
C GLU A 571 13.73 -3.03 -27.99
N THR A 572 13.83 -3.77 -26.89
CA THR A 572 15.03 -4.54 -26.54
C THR A 572 15.33 -5.60 -27.62
N ARG A 573 14.33 -6.36 -28.05
CA ARG A 573 14.48 -7.37 -29.12
C ARG A 573 14.94 -6.74 -30.42
N LYS A 574 14.39 -5.57 -30.78
CA LYS A 574 14.80 -4.81 -31.96
C LYS A 574 16.26 -4.38 -31.91
N ILE A 575 16.70 -3.85 -30.76
CA ILE A 575 18.10 -3.46 -30.55
C ILE A 575 19.02 -4.67 -30.66
N VAL A 576 18.68 -5.77 -29.96
CA VAL A 576 19.47 -7.01 -29.99
C VAL A 576 19.59 -7.54 -31.41
N ARG A 577 18.50 -7.55 -32.19
CA ARG A 577 18.51 -7.98 -33.60
C ARG A 577 19.50 -7.16 -34.43
N GLY A 578 19.51 -5.82 -34.28
CA GLY A 578 20.45 -4.95 -35.00
C GLY A 578 21.91 -5.15 -34.63
N LEU A 579 22.19 -5.61 -33.40
CA LEU A 579 23.55 -5.84 -32.89
C LEU A 579 24.07 -7.24 -33.20
N THR A 580 23.19 -8.19 -33.54
CA THR A 580 23.50 -9.63 -33.61
C THR A 580 23.41 -10.21 -35.02
N ASP A 581 23.23 -9.37 -36.03
CA ASP A 581 23.19 -9.81 -37.41
C ASP A 581 24.50 -10.53 -37.80
N GLY A 582 24.37 -11.77 -38.30
CA GLY A 582 25.50 -12.66 -38.61
C GLY A 582 26.33 -13.16 -37.40
N LYS A 583 25.89 -12.92 -36.16
CA LYS A 583 26.61 -13.31 -34.93
C LYS A 583 25.92 -14.48 -34.21
N ARG A 584 26.73 -15.26 -33.47
CA ARG A 584 26.19 -16.23 -32.52
C ARG A 584 25.78 -15.51 -31.23
N VAL A 585 24.55 -15.73 -30.79
CA VAL A 585 24.01 -15.12 -29.58
C VAL A 585 23.71 -16.20 -28.56
N LEU A 586 24.19 -16.02 -27.34
CA LEU A 586 23.83 -16.83 -26.18
C LEU A 586 22.83 -16.05 -25.33
N ASN A 587 21.62 -16.59 -25.16
CA ASN A 587 20.65 -16.08 -24.19
C ASN A 587 20.75 -16.89 -22.91
N LEU A 588 21.09 -16.23 -21.80
CA LEU A 588 21.27 -16.85 -20.48
C LEU A 588 20.03 -16.73 -19.57
N PHE A 589 18.92 -16.18 -20.07
CA PHE A 589 17.71 -15.92 -19.31
C PHE A 589 16.48 -16.54 -19.96
#